data_a72909ebc323e98c043a84240f676cc9
#
_entry.id   a72909ebc323e98c043a84240f676cc9
#
_cell.length_a   1.000
_cell.length_b   1.000
_cell.length_c   1.000
_cell.angle_alpha   90.00
_cell.angle_beta   90.00
_cell.angle_gamma   90.00
#
_symmetry.space_group_name_H-M   'P 1'
#
loop_
_entity.id
_entity.type
_entity.pdbx_description
1 polymer ?
#
loop_
_entity_poly.entity_id
_entity_poly.type
_entity_poly.pdbx_seq_one_letter_code
_entity_poly.pdbx_strand_id
1 'polypeptide(L)'
;MKMSEIRYTCIVPVYNVAPYLKDCVESLLRQEKTEDRLEILLIDDGSTDESGQICDRLAEENLQVKVIHKENGGLSSARNAGIRAAAGEYVLFVDSDDYVEPGLCAALEEVLLQYGKPDAICFDGVEDDGVQSVSMRRVPVEQVSSTISGREFLKRQYQELNLNVEACLYCYRREFLLNQNLFFKEGILHEDVEFTPRALMYGGQVVEIPGTYYHYMVRENSISTQKDKTKNIKDLFATLEEQCRMAEHQPDPELERWMKNGVLDSYLNMVQTARMYQKKYRPYLKKHFLLGKAATRRNRFRVLLCLLNVRLYCLVNDWYKKMR
;
A
#
# COMPACT_ATOMS: atom_id res chain seq x y z
N MET A 1 -32.32 20.37 -7.82
CA MET A 1 -30.90 20.41 -7.49
C MET A 1 -30.24 19.26 -8.26
N LYS A 2 -29.22 19.53 -9.11
CA LYS A 2 -28.37 18.45 -9.61
C LYS A 2 -27.65 17.89 -8.37
N MET A 3 -27.82 16.60 -8.09
CA MET A 3 -26.96 15.93 -7.10
C MET A 3 -25.52 16.20 -7.51
N SER A 4 -24.69 16.68 -6.58
CA SER A 4 -23.26 16.82 -6.82
C SER A 4 -22.69 15.45 -7.15
N GLU A 5 -21.94 15.37 -8.22
CA GLU A 5 -21.33 14.11 -8.65
C GLU A 5 -20.27 13.72 -7.59
N ILE A 6 -20.34 12.48 -7.07
CA ILE A 6 -19.38 12.01 -6.05
C ILE A 6 -17.97 12.09 -6.64
N ARG A 7 -17.06 12.78 -5.95
CA ARG A 7 -15.68 12.95 -6.38
C ARG A 7 -14.78 11.85 -5.82
N TYR A 8 -14.92 11.55 -4.53
CA TYR A 8 -14.08 10.59 -3.83
C TYR A 8 -14.92 9.49 -3.18
N THR A 9 -14.46 8.26 -3.27
CA THR A 9 -14.93 7.16 -2.43
C THR A 9 -13.77 6.66 -1.58
N CYS A 10 -13.88 6.79 -0.26
CA CYS A 10 -12.99 6.12 0.69
C CYS A 10 -13.50 4.69 0.91
N ILE A 11 -12.76 3.71 0.43
CA ILE A 11 -13.06 2.28 0.62
C ILE A 11 -12.40 1.84 1.91
N VAL A 12 -13.22 1.42 2.89
CA VAL A 12 -12.78 0.99 4.22
C VAL A 12 -13.12 -0.49 4.39
N PRO A 13 -12.14 -1.40 4.25
CA PRO A 13 -12.33 -2.82 4.57
C PRO A 13 -12.50 -3.01 6.07
N VAL A 14 -13.54 -3.73 6.48
CA VAL A 14 -13.87 -3.95 7.89
C VAL A 14 -13.88 -5.45 8.20
N TYR A 15 -13.10 -5.88 9.18
CA TYR A 15 -13.13 -7.25 9.68
C TYR A 15 -12.61 -7.32 11.11
N ASN A 16 -13.50 -7.49 12.09
CA ASN A 16 -13.19 -7.62 13.53
C ASN A 16 -12.31 -6.47 14.06
N VAL A 17 -12.77 -5.23 13.87
CA VAL A 17 -12.08 -3.98 14.21
C VAL A 17 -12.96 -3.02 15.02
N ALA A 18 -13.96 -3.54 15.73
CA ALA A 18 -14.94 -2.74 16.48
C ALA A 18 -14.34 -1.61 17.34
N PRO A 19 -13.18 -1.77 18.02
CA PRO A 19 -12.61 -0.71 18.85
C PRO A 19 -12.09 0.52 18.07
N TYR A 20 -11.79 0.38 16.78
CA TYR A 20 -11.08 1.39 15.98
C TYR A 20 -11.97 2.05 14.91
N LEU A 21 -12.98 1.31 14.42
CA LEU A 21 -13.77 1.67 13.24
C LEU A 21 -14.40 3.06 13.34
N LYS A 22 -14.89 3.43 14.52
CA LYS A 22 -15.54 4.74 14.73
C LYS A 22 -14.56 5.89 14.51
N ASP A 23 -13.37 5.82 15.09
CA ASP A 23 -12.34 6.87 14.99
C ASP A 23 -11.85 7.02 13.53
N CYS A 24 -11.70 5.89 12.83
CA CYS A 24 -11.37 5.88 11.40
C CYS A 24 -12.44 6.64 10.59
N VAL A 25 -13.71 6.27 10.73
CA VAL A 25 -14.81 6.89 9.96
C VAL A 25 -14.98 8.38 10.34
N GLU A 26 -14.84 8.74 11.61
CA GLU A 26 -14.87 10.13 12.03
C GLU A 26 -13.76 10.98 11.41
N SER A 27 -12.55 10.41 11.19
CA SER A 27 -11.48 11.12 10.49
C SER A 27 -11.83 11.42 9.03
N LEU A 28 -12.54 10.49 8.38
CA LEU A 28 -13.04 10.66 7.02
C LEU A 28 -14.19 11.68 6.93
N LEU A 29 -15.08 11.69 7.90
CA LEU A 29 -16.19 12.66 7.98
C LEU A 29 -15.71 14.11 8.22
N ARG A 30 -14.49 14.29 8.77
CA ARG A 30 -13.88 15.63 9.00
C ARG A 30 -13.15 16.19 7.79
N GLN A 31 -13.22 15.54 6.61
CA GLN A 31 -12.51 16.02 5.42
C GLN A 31 -13.03 17.40 4.99
N GLU A 32 -12.10 18.33 4.75
CA GLU A 32 -12.40 19.69 4.32
C GLU A 32 -12.70 19.76 2.80
N LYS A 33 -13.52 20.74 2.40
CA LYS A 33 -13.85 21.06 1.00
C LYS A 33 -14.49 19.95 0.17
N THR A 34 -15.00 18.92 0.80
CA THR A 34 -15.66 17.81 0.08
C THR A 34 -17.17 17.89 0.11
N GLU A 35 -17.74 18.46 1.18
CA GLU A 35 -19.18 18.58 1.39
C GLU A 35 -19.95 17.32 0.92
N ASP A 36 -20.85 17.47 -0.05
CA ASP A 36 -21.67 16.37 -0.56
C ASP A 36 -20.96 15.48 -1.60
N ARG A 37 -19.65 15.59 -1.79
CA ARG A 37 -18.91 14.87 -2.84
C ARG A 37 -18.02 13.72 -2.34
N LEU A 38 -18.08 13.42 -1.05
CA LEU A 38 -17.39 12.31 -0.43
C LEU A 38 -18.34 11.16 -0.14
N GLU A 39 -17.99 9.96 -0.55
CA GLU A 39 -18.60 8.69 -0.16
C GLU A 39 -17.62 7.92 0.73
N ILE A 40 -18.08 7.40 1.86
CA ILE A 40 -17.35 6.48 2.72
C ILE A 40 -18.02 5.12 2.58
N LEU A 41 -17.32 4.16 1.99
CA LEU A 41 -17.87 2.84 1.68
C LEU A 41 -17.22 1.79 2.59
N LEU A 42 -17.96 1.40 3.63
CA LEU A 42 -17.58 0.37 4.57
C LEU A 42 -17.87 -1.01 3.97
N ILE A 43 -16.83 -1.83 3.82
CA ILE A 43 -16.97 -3.19 3.31
C ILE A 43 -16.77 -4.16 4.46
N ASP A 44 -17.86 -4.57 5.11
CA ASP A 44 -17.81 -5.58 6.16
C ASP A 44 -17.62 -6.97 5.56
N ASP A 45 -16.41 -7.48 5.72
CA ASP A 45 -15.95 -8.77 5.19
C ASP A 45 -16.33 -9.94 6.13
N GLY A 46 -17.58 -9.94 6.61
CA GLY A 46 -18.13 -10.99 7.47
C GLY A 46 -17.59 -10.97 8.90
N SER A 47 -17.56 -9.77 9.51
CA SER A 47 -17.14 -9.62 10.90
C SER A 47 -17.98 -10.47 11.85
N THR A 48 -17.33 -11.01 12.88
CA THR A 48 -17.94 -11.82 13.92
C THR A 48 -18.05 -11.11 15.28
N ASP A 49 -17.48 -9.93 15.39
CA ASP A 49 -17.61 -9.00 16.51
C ASP A 49 -18.68 -7.94 16.24
N GLU A 50 -18.70 -6.86 17.00
CA GLU A 50 -19.67 -5.76 16.85
C GLU A 50 -19.40 -4.86 15.64
N SER A 51 -18.35 -5.10 14.83
CA SER A 51 -17.98 -4.22 13.70
C SER A 51 -19.12 -4.05 12.70
N GLY A 52 -19.81 -5.12 12.30
CA GLY A 52 -20.95 -5.03 11.37
C GLY A 52 -22.07 -4.12 11.89
N GLN A 53 -22.42 -4.24 13.19
CA GLN A 53 -23.44 -3.40 13.82
C GLN A 53 -22.98 -1.93 13.93
N ILE A 54 -21.67 -1.68 14.11
CA ILE A 54 -21.11 -0.33 14.09
C ILE A 54 -21.21 0.25 12.70
N CYS A 55 -20.92 -0.52 11.65
CA CYS A 55 -21.11 -0.10 10.26
C CYS A 55 -22.53 0.40 10.00
N ASP A 56 -23.54 -0.39 10.41
CA ASP A 56 -24.95 -0.04 10.22
C ASP A 56 -25.31 1.26 10.92
N ARG A 57 -24.91 1.43 12.19
CA ARG A 57 -25.16 2.67 12.94
C ARG A 57 -24.50 3.88 12.28
N LEU A 58 -23.25 3.75 11.83
CA LEU A 58 -22.54 4.84 11.15
C LEU A 58 -23.23 5.25 9.84
N ALA A 59 -23.81 4.29 9.10
CA ALA A 59 -24.57 4.58 7.89
C ALA A 59 -25.94 5.20 8.18
N GLU A 60 -26.61 4.83 9.28
CA GLU A 60 -27.87 5.46 9.72
C GLU A 60 -27.65 6.91 10.16
N GLU A 61 -26.54 7.19 10.81
CA GLU A 61 -26.20 8.53 11.35
C GLU A 61 -25.63 9.48 10.28
N ASN A 62 -25.05 8.96 9.17
CA ASN A 62 -24.29 9.78 8.22
C ASN A 62 -24.63 9.42 6.78
N LEU A 63 -25.23 10.35 6.04
CA LEU A 63 -25.64 10.16 4.63
C LEU A 63 -24.50 9.85 3.67
N GLN A 64 -23.27 10.21 4.03
CA GLN A 64 -22.05 9.94 3.23
C GLN A 64 -21.54 8.51 3.42
N VAL A 65 -21.98 7.81 4.47
CA VAL A 65 -21.54 6.45 4.80
C VAL A 65 -22.48 5.44 4.18
N LYS A 66 -21.91 4.47 3.49
CA LYS A 66 -22.62 3.30 2.96
C LYS A 66 -21.96 2.02 3.41
N VAL A 67 -22.72 0.95 3.52
CA VAL A 67 -22.25 -0.36 3.97
C VAL A 67 -22.54 -1.43 2.95
N ILE A 68 -21.57 -2.33 2.77
CA ILE A 68 -21.76 -3.59 2.06
C ILE A 68 -21.30 -4.72 2.97
N HIS A 69 -22.22 -5.56 3.40
CA HIS A 69 -21.89 -6.81 4.09
C HIS A 69 -21.65 -7.92 3.08
N LYS A 70 -20.60 -8.70 3.28
CA LYS A 70 -20.28 -9.85 2.42
C LYS A 70 -19.72 -11.03 3.25
N GLU A 71 -19.74 -12.21 2.68
CA GLU A 71 -19.01 -13.34 3.26
C GLU A 71 -17.50 -13.05 3.29
N ASN A 72 -16.81 -13.54 4.34
CA ASN A 72 -15.38 -13.31 4.49
C ASN A 72 -14.59 -13.87 3.31
N GLY A 73 -13.87 -12.99 2.62
CA GLY A 73 -13.00 -13.31 1.50
C GLY A 73 -11.59 -12.73 1.65
N GLY A 74 -11.34 -12.02 2.77
CA GLY A 74 -10.07 -11.36 3.08
C GLY A 74 -9.95 -9.94 2.50
N LEU A 75 -8.90 -9.24 2.91
CA LEU A 75 -8.67 -7.82 2.65
C LEU A 75 -8.74 -7.46 1.15
N SER A 76 -8.09 -8.24 0.29
CA SER A 76 -8.15 -8.05 -1.17
C SER A 76 -9.56 -8.12 -1.71
N SER A 77 -10.35 -9.11 -1.24
CA SER A 77 -11.75 -9.30 -1.65
C SER A 77 -12.62 -8.12 -1.23
N ALA A 78 -12.42 -7.59 -0.01
CA ALA A 78 -13.12 -6.41 0.48
C ALA A 78 -12.77 -5.16 -0.35
N ARG A 79 -11.48 -4.87 -0.57
CA ARG A 79 -11.04 -3.75 -1.41
C ARG A 79 -11.58 -3.87 -2.84
N ASN A 80 -11.57 -5.06 -3.44
CA ASN A 80 -12.12 -5.32 -4.77
C ASN A 80 -13.62 -5.08 -4.85
N ALA A 81 -14.39 -5.48 -3.83
CA ALA A 81 -15.80 -5.18 -3.72
C ALA A 81 -16.04 -3.66 -3.68
N GLY A 82 -15.23 -2.95 -2.90
CA GLY A 82 -15.23 -1.49 -2.84
C GLY A 82 -14.97 -0.83 -4.19
N ILE A 83 -13.92 -1.24 -4.94
CA ILE A 83 -13.62 -0.68 -6.28
C ILE A 83 -14.83 -0.82 -7.23
N ARG A 84 -15.51 -1.98 -7.20
CA ARG A 84 -16.67 -2.22 -8.05
C ARG A 84 -17.87 -1.35 -7.67
N ALA A 85 -18.13 -1.19 -6.37
CA ALA A 85 -19.29 -0.50 -5.84
C ALA A 85 -19.12 1.03 -5.70
N ALA A 86 -17.89 1.53 -5.65
CA ALA A 86 -17.59 2.94 -5.49
C ALA A 86 -18.30 3.80 -6.53
N ALA A 87 -18.88 4.93 -6.09
CA ALA A 87 -19.53 5.92 -6.96
C ALA A 87 -18.58 7.07 -7.33
N GLY A 88 -17.48 7.25 -6.61
CA GLY A 88 -16.52 8.34 -6.80
C GLY A 88 -15.72 8.24 -8.10
N GLU A 89 -15.32 9.38 -8.62
CA GLU A 89 -14.37 9.47 -9.74
C GLU A 89 -13.00 8.95 -9.31
N TYR A 90 -12.65 9.17 -8.04
CA TYR A 90 -11.42 8.69 -7.41
C TYR A 90 -11.73 7.78 -6.23
N VAL A 91 -10.86 6.81 -5.99
CA VAL A 91 -10.94 5.88 -4.85
C VAL A 91 -9.67 5.97 -4.00
N LEU A 92 -9.88 5.96 -2.69
CA LEU A 92 -8.84 5.84 -1.67
C LEU A 92 -9.10 4.56 -0.88
N PHE A 93 -8.04 3.89 -0.44
CA PHE A 93 -8.14 2.78 0.49
C PHE A 93 -7.72 3.26 1.87
N VAL A 94 -8.57 3.03 2.86
CA VAL A 94 -8.28 3.41 4.25
C VAL A 94 -8.50 2.19 5.12
N ASP A 95 -7.46 1.74 5.80
CA ASP A 95 -7.58 0.60 6.70
C ASP A 95 -8.36 1.03 7.94
N SER A 96 -9.26 0.18 8.42
CA SER A 96 -10.29 0.51 9.41
C SER A 96 -9.77 0.74 10.83
N ASP A 97 -8.48 0.56 11.05
CA ASP A 97 -7.74 0.83 12.28
C ASP A 97 -6.82 2.07 12.19
N ASP A 98 -6.85 2.77 11.05
CA ASP A 98 -6.03 3.94 10.75
C ASP A 98 -6.90 5.22 10.68
N TYR A 99 -6.27 6.38 10.48
CA TYR A 99 -6.97 7.65 10.27
C TYR A 99 -6.24 8.57 9.28
N VAL A 100 -6.96 9.56 8.77
CA VAL A 100 -6.46 10.52 7.79
C VAL A 100 -6.56 11.95 8.29
N GLU A 101 -5.64 12.80 7.83
CA GLU A 101 -5.66 14.24 8.13
C GLU A 101 -6.84 14.95 7.43
N PRO A 102 -7.47 15.95 8.07
CA PRO A 102 -8.61 16.66 7.50
C PRO A 102 -8.34 17.33 6.16
N GLY A 103 -7.08 17.69 5.88
CA GLY A 103 -6.66 18.37 4.66
C GLY A 103 -6.43 17.46 3.45
N LEU A 104 -6.56 16.12 3.56
CA LEU A 104 -6.26 15.21 2.46
C LEU A 104 -7.08 15.51 1.20
N CYS A 105 -8.39 15.55 1.32
CA CYS A 105 -9.26 15.80 0.17
C CYS A 105 -9.06 17.19 -0.43
N ALA A 106 -8.76 18.19 0.39
CA ALA A 106 -8.43 19.53 -0.10
C ALA A 106 -7.15 19.53 -0.95
N ALA A 107 -6.11 18.81 -0.52
CA ALA A 107 -4.87 18.65 -1.28
C ALA A 107 -5.08 17.88 -2.60
N LEU A 108 -5.94 16.85 -2.60
CA LEU A 108 -6.32 16.13 -3.82
C LEU A 108 -7.06 17.04 -4.81
N GLU A 109 -7.97 17.91 -4.34
CA GLU A 109 -8.66 18.89 -5.22
C GLU A 109 -7.67 19.87 -5.86
N GLU A 110 -6.64 20.33 -5.15
CA GLU A 110 -5.59 21.18 -5.71
C GLU A 110 -4.85 20.48 -6.85
N VAL A 111 -4.56 19.18 -6.71
CA VAL A 111 -3.95 18.38 -7.78
C VAL A 111 -4.87 18.32 -9.00
N LEU A 112 -6.16 18.07 -8.81
CA LEU A 112 -7.11 17.98 -9.91
C LEU A 112 -7.26 19.32 -10.65
N LEU A 113 -7.22 20.42 -9.93
CA LEU A 113 -7.23 21.78 -10.52
C LEU A 113 -5.98 22.07 -11.34
N GLN A 114 -4.81 21.64 -10.86
CA GLN A 114 -3.53 21.94 -11.48
C GLN A 114 -3.17 20.98 -12.61
N TYR A 115 -3.46 19.68 -12.45
CA TYR A 115 -2.96 18.62 -13.36
C TYR A 115 -4.07 17.87 -14.09
N GLY A 116 -5.33 18.20 -13.86
CA GLY A 116 -6.46 17.54 -14.50
C GLY A 116 -6.81 16.21 -13.84
N LYS A 117 -6.81 15.12 -14.61
CA LYS A 117 -7.27 13.80 -14.14
C LYS A 117 -6.13 12.78 -14.15
N PRO A 118 -5.18 12.84 -13.22
CA PRO A 118 -4.13 11.82 -13.12
C PRO A 118 -4.71 10.44 -12.80
N ASP A 119 -4.01 9.39 -13.22
CA ASP A 119 -4.42 8.01 -12.94
C ASP A 119 -4.18 7.61 -11.48
N ALA A 120 -3.12 8.19 -10.88
CA ALA A 120 -2.81 8.02 -9.47
C ALA A 120 -2.23 9.30 -8.87
N ILE A 121 -2.61 9.57 -7.62
CA ILE A 121 -2.03 10.63 -6.78
C ILE A 121 -1.47 9.93 -5.55
N CYS A 122 -0.21 10.13 -5.22
CA CYS A 122 0.41 9.56 -4.04
C CYS A 122 0.82 10.66 -3.05
N PHE A 123 0.80 10.29 -1.78
CA PHE A 123 1.11 11.14 -0.64
C PHE A 123 1.87 10.34 0.42
N ASP A 124 2.33 11.03 1.45
CA ASP A 124 3.06 10.39 2.55
C ASP A 124 2.18 10.15 3.77
N GLY A 125 2.65 9.26 4.63
CA GLY A 125 2.06 8.95 5.92
C GLY A 125 3.10 8.92 7.04
N VAL A 126 2.62 8.66 8.24
CA VAL A 126 3.42 8.29 9.41
C VAL A 126 2.96 6.94 9.93
N GLU A 127 3.92 6.15 10.38
CA GLU A 127 3.71 4.96 11.19
C GLU A 127 3.75 5.39 12.66
N ASP A 128 2.67 5.17 13.40
CA ASP A 128 2.49 5.61 14.79
C ASP A 128 2.22 4.39 15.68
N ASP A 129 3.05 4.18 16.70
CA ASP A 129 2.89 3.12 17.69
C ASP A 129 2.32 3.64 19.03
N GLY A 130 1.87 4.90 19.06
CA GLY A 130 1.38 5.60 20.26
C GLY A 130 2.50 6.15 21.16
N VAL A 131 3.78 5.90 20.83
CA VAL A 131 4.97 6.39 21.55
C VAL A 131 5.87 7.19 20.61
N GLN A 132 6.01 6.72 19.39
CA GLN A 132 6.84 7.33 18.35
C GLN A 132 6.11 7.32 17.02
N SER A 133 6.25 8.41 16.28
CA SER A 133 5.77 8.50 14.90
C SER A 133 6.99 8.48 13.97
N VAL A 134 6.99 7.54 13.02
CA VAL A 134 8.05 7.40 12.02
C VAL A 134 7.49 7.80 10.66
N SER A 135 8.16 8.77 10.01
CA SER A 135 7.75 9.22 8.69
C SER A 135 7.91 8.10 7.65
N MET A 136 6.86 7.85 6.88
CA MET A 136 6.86 6.99 5.70
C MET A 136 7.23 7.76 4.43
N ARG A 137 7.87 8.90 4.56
CA ARG A 137 8.11 9.87 3.48
C ARG A 137 8.98 9.30 2.38
N ARG A 138 8.53 9.50 1.12
CA ARG A 138 9.24 9.07 -0.09
C ARG A 138 10.29 10.07 -0.55
N VAL A 139 9.96 11.36 -0.57
CA VAL A 139 10.77 12.41 -1.20
C VAL A 139 10.88 13.63 -0.28
N PRO A 140 12.03 14.35 -0.24
CA PRO A 140 12.11 15.67 0.37
C PRO A 140 11.11 16.64 -0.25
N VAL A 141 10.43 17.46 0.55
CA VAL A 141 9.33 18.40 0.17
C VAL A 141 9.66 19.29 -1.03
N GLU A 142 10.94 19.50 -1.30
CA GLU A 142 11.41 20.46 -2.30
C GLU A 142 11.35 19.96 -3.76
N GLN A 143 11.04 18.68 -3.98
CA GLN A 143 11.13 18.06 -5.31
C GLN A 143 9.77 17.70 -5.95
N VAL A 144 8.68 18.08 -5.33
CA VAL A 144 7.34 17.69 -5.78
C VAL A 144 6.74 18.77 -6.66
N SER A 145 6.53 18.48 -7.91
CA SER A 145 5.49 19.07 -8.79
C SER A 145 5.69 18.78 -10.26
N SER A 146 5.72 17.53 -10.66
CA SER A 146 5.58 17.22 -12.09
C SER A 146 4.73 15.96 -12.26
N THR A 147 3.83 16.00 -13.23
CA THR A 147 3.20 14.79 -13.72
C THR A 147 4.24 13.94 -14.45
N ILE A 148 4.41 12.72 -14.06
CA ILE A 148 5.28 11.75 -14.72
C ILE A 148 4.50 10.47 -15.01
N SER A 149 4.97 9.67 -15.96
CA SER A 149 4.37 8.35 -16.17
C SER A 149 4.64 7.45 -14.96
N GLY A 150 3.72 6.53 -14.70
CA GLY A 150 3.90 5.58 -13.61
C GLY A 150 5.17 4.74 -13.74
N ARG A 151 5.61 4.44 -14.98
CA ARG A 151 6.89 3.75 -15.22
C ARG A 151 8.09 4.60 -14.81
N GLU A 152 8.09 5.89 -15.14
CA GLU A 152 9.15 6.80 -14.71
C GLU A 152 9.12 7.00 -13.20
N PHE A 153 7.92 7.09 -12.60
CA PHE A 153 7.76 7.14 -11.16
C PHE A 153 8.35 5.89 -10.49
N LEU A 154 7.98 4.69 -10.93
CA LEU A 154 8.53 3.43 -10.43
C LEU A 154 10.05 3.37 -10.56
N LYS A 155 10.60 3.78 -11.71
CA LYS A 155 12.04 3.79 -11.94
C LYS A 155 12.74 4.63 -10.88
N ARG A 156 12.28 5.87 -10.64
CA ARG A 156 12.84 6.78 -9.61
C ARG A 156 12.72 6.19 -8.22
N GLN A 157 11.55 5.67 -7.85
CA GLN A 157 11.33 5.09 -6.53
C GLN A 157 12.21 3.86 -6.28
N TYR A 158 12.41 3.02 -7.27
CA TYR A 158 13.33 1.88 -7.17
C TYR A 158 14.81 2.28 -7.16
N GLN A 159 15.20 3.37 -7.83
CA GLN A 159 16.56 3.91 -7.78
C GLN A 159 16.91 4.38 -6.38
N GLU A 160 15.99 5.04 -5.72
CA GLU A 160 16.15 5.59 -4.38
C GLU A 160 15.88 4.54 -3.28
N LEU A 161 15.38 3.34 -3.63
CA LEU A 161 14.90 2.30 -2.71
C LEU A 161 13.83 2.86 -1.74
N ASN A 162 12.94 3.66 -2.27
CA ASN A 162 11.98 4.49 -1.53
C ASN A 162 10.52 4.23 -1.95
N LEU A 163 10.25 3.14 -2.64
CA LEU A 163 8.89 2.79 -3.05
C LEU A 163 8.09 2.34 -1.83
N ASN A 164 7.13 3.16 -1.42
CA ASN A 164 6.06 2.73 -0.54
C ASN A 164 5.02 1.99 -1.37
N VAL A 165 4.67 0.81 -0.94
CA VAL A 165 3.71 -0.05 -1.65
C VAL A 165 2.32 -0.02 -1.04
N GLU A 166 2.19 0.53 0.16
CA GLU A 166 0.96 0.60 0.93
C GLU A 166 -0.15 1.26 0.11
N ALA A 167 -1.22 0.52 -0.16
CA ALA A 167 -2.32 0.99 -1.00
C ALA A 167 -3.02 2.24 -0.44
N CYS A 168 -2.99 2.41 0.89
CA CYS A 168 -3.56 3.56 1.59
C CYS A 168 -2.83 4.90 1.34
N LEU A 169 -1.63 4.87 0.76
CA LEU A 169 -0.88 6.06 0.40
C LEU A 169 -1.11 6.51 -1.05
N TYR A 170 -2.17 6.01 -1.68
CA TYR A 170 -2.53 6.32 -3.05
C TYR A 170 -4.02 6.62 -3.20
N CYS A 171 -4.31 7.63 -4.01
CA CYS A 171 -5.64 7.90 -4.54
C CYS A 171 -5.63 7.57 -6.03
N TYR A 172 -6.49 6.67 -6.47
CA TYR A 172 -6.53 6.20 -7.86
C TYR A 172 -7.78 6.69 -8.57
N ARG A 173 -7.67 7.09 -9.83
CA ARG A 173 -8.82 7.31 -10.68
C ARG A 173 -9.54 5.97 -10.92
N ARG A 174 -10.81 5.89 -10.50
CA ARG A 174 -11.57 4.63 -10.53
C ARG A 174 -11.68 4.04 -11.93
N GLU A 175 -11.95 4.87 -12.93
CA GLU A 175 -12.05 4.43 -14.33
C GLU A 175 -10.74 3.81 -14.83
N PHE A 176 -9.59 4.35 -14.41
CA PHE A 176 -8.29 3.76 -14.71
C PHE A 176 -8.17 2.34 -14.16
N LEU A 177 -8.54 2.13 -12.89
CA LEU A 177 -8.50 0.79 -12.29
C LEU A 177 -9.41 -0.20 -13.04
N LEU A 178 -10.62 0.20 -13.37
CA LEU A 178 -11.58 -0.65 -14.07
C LEU A 178 -11.13 -0.97 -15.50
N ASN A 179 -10.71 0.02 -16.28
CA ASN A 179 -10.30 -0.13 -17.68
C ASN A 179 -9.04 -1.00 -17.84
N GLN A 180 -8.13 -0.94 -16.86
CA GLN A 180 -6.92 -1.75 -16.83
C GLN A 180 -7.10 -3.08 -16.08
N ASN A 181 -8.33 -3.40 -15.61
CA ASN A 181 -8.63 -4.59 -14.80
C ASN A 181 -7.69 -4.72 -13.59
N LEU A 182 -7.42 -3.60 -12.91
CA LEU A 182 -6.53 -3.52 -11.77
C LEU A 182 -7.31 -3.80 -10.47
N PHE A 183 -7.30 -5.05 -10.07
CA PHE A 183 -7.86 -5.53 -8.81
C PHE A 183 -6.76 -6.15 -7.95
N PHE A 184 -6.95 -6.14 -6.62
CA PHE A 184 -6.05 -6.81 -5.69
C PHE A 184 -6.12 -8.33 -5.88
N LYS A 185 -4.97 -8.99 -5.80
CA LYS A 185 -4.89 -10.45 -5.88
C LYS A 185 -5.42 -11.07 -4.59
N GLU A 186 -6.49 -11.85 -4.71
CA GLU A 186 -7.13 -12.46 -3.56
C GLU A 186 -6.34 -13.67 -3.02
N GLY A 187 -6.50 -13.94 -1.72
CA GLY A 187 -5.91 -15.12 -1.06
C GLY A 187 -4.44 -15.00 -0.68
N ILE A 188 -3.76 -13.89 -0.99
CA ILE A 188 -2.37 -13.63 -0.61
C ILE A 188 -2.27 -12.65 0.54
N LEU A 189 -1.16 -12.71 1.27
CA LEU A 189 -0.73 -11.66 2.20
C LEU A 189 0.20 -10.69 1.46
N HIS A 190 0.24 -9.43 1.90
CA HIS A 190 1.00 -8.36 1.25
C HIS A 190 0.54 -8.11 -0.20
N GLU A 191 -0.77 -8.02 -0.37
CA GLU A 191 -1.44 -7.77 -1.64
C GLU A 191 -1.07 -6.42 -2.27
N ASP A 192 -0.72 -5.45 -1.44
CA ASP A 192 -0.23 -4.13 -1.81
C ASP A 192 1.14 -4.19 -2.50
N VAL A 193 2.04 -5.06 -2.03
CA VAL A 193 3.34 -5.32 -2.69
C VAL A 193 3.13 -5.82 -4.13
N GLU A 194 2.06 -6.55 -4.40
CA GLU A 194 1.68 -7.00 -5.74
C GLU A 194 0.98 -5.90 -6.53
N PHE A 195 -0.03 -5.28 -5.92
CA PHE A 195 -0.95 -4.36 -6.58
C PHE A 195 -0.28 -3.04 -6.99
N THR A 196 0.38 -2.35 -6.06
CA THR A 196 0.86 -0.99 -6.27
C THR A 196 1.88 -0.87 -7.41
N PRO A 197 2.94 -1.70 -7.49
CA PRO A 197 3.86 -1.64 -8.63
C PRO A 197 3.17 -1.96 -9.96
N ARG A 198 2.20 -2.89 -9.96
CA ARG A 198 1.44 -3.24 -11.16
C ARG A 198 0.52 -2.10 -11.59
N ALA A 199 -0.18 -1.46 -10.67
CA ALA A 199 -1.02 -0.31 -10.97
C ALA A 199 -0.19 0.86 -11.53
N LEU A 200 0.93 1.20 -10.90
CA LEU A 200 1.84 2.23 -11.38
C LEU A 200 2.42 1.91 -12.76
N MET A 201 2.70 0.64 -13.06
CA MET A 201 3.22 0.23 -14.37
C MET A 201 2.26 0.59 -15.52
N TYR A 202 0.96 0.59 -15.27
CA TYR A 202 -0.06 0.97 -16.25
C TYR A 202 -0.46 2.45 -16.19
N GLY A 203 -0.07 3.17 -15.15
CA GLY A 203 -0.41 4.58 -14.95
C GLY A 203 0.25 5.48 -16.01
N GLY A 204 -0.57 6.23 -16.72
CA GLY A 204 -0.12 7.21 -17.72
C GLY A 204 0.34 8.51 -17.06
N GLN A 205 -0.36 8.95 -16.02
CA GLN A 205 -0.07 10.17 -15.28
C GLN A 205 -0.15 9.91 -13.77
N VAL A 206 0.98 10.11 -13.11
CA VAL A 206 1.11 10.00 -11.64
C VAL A 206 1.57 11.34 -11.09
N VAL A 207 0.94 11.77 -9.99
CA VAL A 207 1.30 12.98 -9.26
C VAL A 207 1.64 12.59 -7.82
N GLU A 208 2.73 13.14 -7.31
CA GLU A 208 3.09 13.02 -5.90
C GLU A 208 2.86 14.38 -5.23
N ILE A 209 2.19 14.39 -4.08
CA ILE A 209 1.96 15.61 -3.30
C ILE A 209 2.76 15.57 -2.00
N PRO A 210 3.36 16.70 -1.60
CA PRO A 210 4.04 16.77 -0.32
C PRO A 210 3.03 16.84 0.81
N GLY A 211 3.32 16.17 1.87
CA GLY A 211 2.54 16.23 3.11
C GLY A 211 2.21 14.85 3.64
N THR A 212 2.09 14.80 4.94
CA THR A 212 1.68 13.62 5.68
C THR A 212 0.19 13.68 5.89
N TYR A 213 -0.54 12.80 5.21
CA TYR A 213 -2.00 12.79 5.26
C TYR A 213 -2.58 11.50 5.84
N TYR A 214 -1.77 10.49 6.04
CA TYR A 214 -2.19 9.17 6.52
C TYR A 214 -1.44 8.79 7.79
N HIS A 215 -2.16 8.25 8.78
CA HIS A 215 -1.64 7.75 10.04
C HIS A 215 -1.88 6.26 10.13
N TYR A 216 -0.81 5.49 9.91
CA TYR A 216 -0.78 4.05 10.06
C TYR A 216 -0.56 3.68 11.53
N MET A 217 -1.57 3.07 12.15
CA MET A 217 -1.54 2.72 13.57
C MET A 217 -0.94 1.33 13.79
N VAL A 218 0.24 1.28 14.40
CA VAL A 218 0.87 -0.01 14.75
C VAL A 218 0.19 -0.61 15.96
N ARG A 219 -0.38 -1.80 15.81
CA ARG A 219 -1.04 -2.52 16.89
C ARG A 219 -0.55 -3.96 17.04
N GLU A 220 -0.71 -4.50 18.25
CA GLU A 220 -0.49 -5.92 18.50
C GLU A 220 -1.52 -6.76 17.72
N ASN A 221 -1.11 -7.95 17.28
CA ASN A 221 -1.93 -8.91 16.51
C ASN A 221 -2.33 -8.49 15.09
N SER A 222 -1.67 -7.49 14.50
CA SER A 222 -1.81 -7.18 13.07
C SER A 222 -1.23 -8.31 12.19
N ILE A 223 -1.59 -8.32 10.90
CA ILE A 223 -1.07 -9.28 9.91
C ILE A 223 0.47 -9.27 9.90
N SER A 224 1.08 -8.10 10.06
CA SER A 224 2.53 -7.91 10.08
C SER A 224 3.23 -8.50 11.31
N THR A 225 2.53 -8.62 12.45
CA THR A 225 3.09 -9.09 13.74
C THR A 225 2.90 -10.59 13.99
N GLN A 226 2.26 -11.34 13.09
CA GLN A 226 2.03 -12.79 13.24
C GLN A 226 3.33 -13.56 13.51
N LYS A 227 3.26 -14.52 14.47
CA LYS A 227 4.43 -15.36 14.88
C LYS A 227 4.87 -16.35 13.81
N ASP A 228 3.94 -16.97 13.06
CA ASP A 228 4.26 -17.87 11.97
C ASP A 228 4.35 -17.12 10.63
N LYS A 229 5.56 -16.99 10.11
CA LYS A 229 5.84 -16.30 8.86
C LYS A 229 5.75 -17.18 7.60
N THR A 230 5.28 -18.44 7.72
CA THR A 230 5.30 -19.39 6.59
C THR A 230 4.47 -18.91 5.40
N LYS A 231 3.24 -18.43 5.66
CA LYS A 231 2.37 -17.89 4.60
C LYS A 231 2.97 -16.60 4.02
N ASN A 232 3.41 -15.67 4.87
CA ASN A 232 4.07 -14.43 4.43
C ASN A 232 5.25 -14.69 3.48
N ILE A 233 6.13 -15.65 3.83
CA ILE A 233 7.29 -16.00 3.00
C ILE A 233 6.85 -16.55 1.63
N LYS A 234 5.86 -17.43 1.61
CA LYS A 234 5.39 -18.07 0.36
C LYS A 234 4.72 -17.06 -0.56
N ASP A 235 3.79 -16.26 -0.02
CA ASP A 235 3.01 -15.31 -0.80
C ASP A 235 3.91 -14.18 -1.31
N LEU A 236 4.74 -13.60 -0.44
CA LEU A 236 5.66 -12.54 -0.85
C LEU A 236 6.67 -13.05 -1.87
N PHE A 237 7.21 -14.27 -1.71
CA PHE A 237 8.13 -14.83 -2.69
C PHE A 237 7.47 -15.00 -4.06
N ALA A 238 6.24 -15.53 -4.12
CA ALA A 238 5.48 -15.66 -5.36
C ALA A 238 5.24 -14.28 -6.03
N THR A 239 4.89 -13.26 -5.24
CA THR A 239 4.75 -11.88 -5.73
C THR A 239 6.07 -11.34 -6.30
N LEU A 240 7.20 -11.55 -5.62
CA LEU A 240 8.50 -11.09 -6.09
C LEU A 240 8.94 -11.81 -7.38
N GLU A 241 8.58 -13.09 -7.57
CA GLU A 241 8.79 -13.79 -8.85
C GLU A 241 7.94 -13.19 -9.98
N GLU A 242 6.67 -12.84 -9.71
CA GLU A 242 5.81 -12.16 -10.68
C GLU A 242 6.35 -10.79 -11.07
N GLN A 243 6.82 -10.01 -10.10
CA GLN A 243 7.46 -8.71 -10.36
C GLN A 243 8.76 -8.85 -11.18
N CYS A 244 9.56 -9.89 -10.96
CA CYS A 244 10.71 -10.17 -11.81
C CYS A 244 10.28 -10.43 -13.26
N ARG A 245 9.25 -11.26 -13.48
CA ARG A 245 8.72 -11.50 -14.82
C ARG A 245 8.17 -10.22 -15.46
N MET A 246 7.44 -9.41 -14.68
CA MET A 246 6.96 -8.12 -15.17
C MET A 246 8.11 -7.20 -15.58
N ALA A 247 9.20 -7.17 -14.81
CA ALA A 247 10.40 -6.40 -15.15
C ALA A 247 11.06 -6.87 -16.45
N GLU A 248 11.15 -8.18 -16.68
CA GLU A 248 11.76 -8.78 -17.88
C GLU A 248 11.02 -8.48 -19.17
N HIS A 249 9.74 -8.12 -19.08
CA HIS A 249 8.91 -7.74 -20.23
C HIS A 249 8.88 -6.23 -20.51
N GLN A 250 9.69 -5.44 -19.79
CA GLN A 250 9.74 -3.99 -20.02
C GLN A 250 10.65 -3.61 -21.18
N PRO A 251 10.22 -2.67 -22.03
CA PRO A 251 11.05 -2.17 -23.13
C PRO A 251 12.19 -1.25 -22.66
N ASP A 252 12.12 -0.71 -21.43
CA ASP A 252 13.15 0.14 -20.82
C ASP A 252 14.13 -0.72 -19.98
N PRO A 253 15.38 -0.93 -20.43
CA PRO A 253 16.37 -1.73 -19.68
C PRO A 253 16.77 -1.11 -18.34
N GLU A 254 16.64 0.21 -18.18
CA GLU A 254 16.88 0.86 -16.90
C GLU A 254 15.78 0.54 -15.89
N LEU A 255 14.53 0.64 -16.31
CA LEU A 255 13.39 0.25 -15.47
C LEU A 255 13.51 -1.22 -15.08
N GLU A 256 13.77 -2.13 -16.03
CA GLU A 256 14.01 -3.54 -15.76
C GLU A 256 15.08 -3.74 -14.66
N ARG A 257 16.23 -3.11 -14.86
CA ARG A 257 17.36 -3.19 -13.93
C ARG A 257 17.00 -2.73 -12.51
N TRP A 258 16.29 -1.60 -12.40
CA TRP A 258 15.95 -1.02 -11.11
C TRP A 258 14.81 -1.77 -10.43
N MET A 259 13.82 -2.24 -11.17
CA MET A 259 12.80 -3.14 -10.65
C MET A 259 13.42 -4.43 -10.08
N LYS A 260 14.31 -5.09 -10.83
CA LYS A 260 15.02 -6.29 -10.34
C LYS A 260 15.82 -6.00 -9.07
N ASN A 261 16.44 -4.82 -8.97
CA ASN A 261 17.16 -4.43 -7.76
C ASN A 261 16.20 -4.17 -6.56
N GLY A 262 15.04 -3.57 -6.78
CA GLY A 262 14.02 -3.39 -5.75
C GLY A 262 13.43 -4.70 -5.26
N VAL A 263 13.09 -5.59 -6.19
CA VAL A 263 12.65 -6.97 -5.89
C VAL A 263 13.70 -7.72 -5.06
N LEU A 264 14.97 -7.59 -5.41
CA LEU A 264 16.07 -8.17 -4.62
C LEU A 264 16.14 -7.56 -3.22
N ASP A 265 15.95 -6.24 -3.09
CA ASP A 265 15.95 -5.57 -1.77
C ASP A 265 14.82 -6.10 -0.89
N SER A 266 13.60 -6.23 -1.44
CA SER A 266 12.45 -6.81 -0.77
C SER A 266 12.69 -8.26 -0.36
N TYR A 267 13.29 -9.07 -1.23
CA TYR A 267 13.67 -10.45 -0.90
C TYR A 267 14.69 -10.52 0.25
N LEU A 268 15.72 -9.68 0.21
CA LEU A 268 16.73 -9.61 1.28
C LEU A 268 16.12 -9.14 2.61
N ASN A 269 15.17 -8.20 2.57
CA ASN A 269 14.43 -7.79 3.76
C ASN A 269 13.57 -8.92 4.31
N MET A 270 12.86 -9.68 3.46
CA MET A 270 12.12 -10.88 3.86
C MET A 270 13.04 -11.92 4.52
N VAL A 271 14.22 -12.18 3.95
CA VAL A 271 15.21 -13.10 4.56
C VAL A 271 15.59 -12.67 5.98
N GLN A 272 15.77 -11.35 6.19
CA GLN A 272 16.10 -10.78 7.49
C GLN A 272 14.92 -10.86 8.46
N THR A 273 13.75 -10.33 8.09
CA THR A 273 12.58 -10.21 8.99
C THR A 273 12.01 -11.56 9.40
N ALA A 274 11.97 -12.51 8.46
CA ALA A 274 11.54 -13.90 8.73
C ALA A 274 12.63 -14.76 9.37
N ARG A 275 13.87 -14.23 9.57
CA ARG A 275 14.98 -15.02 10.14
C ARG A 275 15.19 -16.35 9.41
N MET A 276 15.31 -16.31 8.06
CA MET A 276 15.32 -17.51 7.23
C MET A 276 16.54 -18.45 7.43
N TYR A 277 17.45 -18.12 8.37
CA TYR A 277 18.48 -19.06 8.86
C TYR A 277 17.91 -20.11 9.84
N GLN A 278 16.73 -19.87 10.44
CA GLN A 278 16.07 -20.80 11.37
C GLN A 278 15.61 -22.08 10.63
N LYS A 279 15.69 -23.23 11.31
CA LYS A 279 15.35 -24.54 10.75
C LYS A 279 13.98 -24.56 10.05
N LYS A 280 12.98 -23.91 10.64
CA LYS A 280 11.60 -23.83 10.14
C LYS A 280 11.51 -23.14 8.77
N TYR A 281 12.24 -22.03 8.57
CA TYR A 281 12.11 -21.18 7.38
C TYR A 281 13.22 -21.41 6.34
N ARG A 282 14.31 -22.08 6.73
CA ARG A 282 15.44 -22.37 5.84
C ARG A 282 15.06 -23.08 4.52
N PRO A 283 14.06 -23.99 4.46
CA PRO A 283 13.64 -24.63 3.20
C PRO A 283 13.09 -23.65 2.15
N TYR A 284 12.58 -22.49 2.59
CA TYR A 284 12.04 -21.46 1.69
C TYR A 284 13.12 -20.50 1.15
N LEU A 285 14.35 -20.56 1.66
CA LEU A 285 15.46 -19.73 1.19
C LEU A 285 15.91 -20.14 -0.22
N LYS A 286 15.68 -19.29 -1.21
CA LYS A 286 16.03 -19.51 -2.62
C LYS A 286 17.29 -18.71 -2.97
N LYS A 287 18.47 -19.29 -2.73
CA LYS A 287 19.76 -18.62 -2.96
C LYS A 287 19.98 -18.20 -4.43
N HIS A 288 19.48 -18.97 -5.39
CA HIS A 288 19.55 -18.63 -6.81
C HIS A 288 18.82 -17.31 -7.13
N PHE A 289 17.76 -16.96 -6.38
CA PHE A 289 17.01 -15.74 -6.56
C PHE A 289 17.85 -14.47 -6.25
N LEU A 290 18.92 -14.61 -5.48
CA LEU A 290 19.83 -13.51 -5.15
C LEU A 290 20.74 -13.09 -6.33
N LEU A 291 20.88 -13.93 -7.35
CA LEU A 291 21.86 -13.73 -8.41
C LEU A 291 21.34 -12.81 -9.52
N GLY A 292 22.22 -12.02 -10.10
CA GLY A 292 21.96 -11.24 -11.32
C GLY A 292 21.09 -9.99 -11.17
N LYS A 293 20.59 -9.66 -9.97
CA LYS A 293 19.60 -8.59 -9.77
C LYS A 293 20.18 -7.32 -9.10
N ALA A 294 21.36 -7.39 -8.51
CA ALA A 294 21.93 -6.30 -7.72
C ALA A 294 22.50 -5.18 -8.61
N ALA A 295 21.80 -4.04 -8.68
CA ALA A 295 22.27 -2.84 -9.37
C ALA A 295 23.19 -1.98 -8.50
N THR A 296 22.99 -1.94 -7.17
CA THR A 296 23.75 -1.10 -6.24
C THR A 296 24.91 -1.85 -5.57
N ARG A 297 25.96 -1.08 -5.16
CA ARG A 297 27.07 -1.63 -4.35
C ARG A 297 26.55 -2.22 -3.02
N ARG A 298 25.59 -1.53 -2.38
CA ARG A 298 24.95 -1.98 -1.15
C ARG A 298 24.31 -3.36 -1.32
N ASN A 299 23.49 -3.55 -2.36
CA ASN A 299 22.81 -4.83 -2.58
C ASN A 299 23.79 -5.94 -3.02
N ARG A 300 24.84 -5.63 -3.79
CA ARG A 300 25.92 -6.60 -4.09
C ARG A 300 26.57 -7.12 -2.81
N PHE A 301 26.91 -6.22 -1.87
CA PHE A 301 27.49 -6.60 -0.58
C PHE A 301 26.50 -7.45 0.26
N ARG A 302 25.22 -7.04 0.33
CA ARG A 302 24.17 -7.79 1.05
C ARG A 302 23.98 -9.19 0.47
N VAL A 303 23.97 -9.33 -0.85
CA VAL A 303 23.92 -10.63 -1.54
C VAL A 303 25.10 -11.49 -1.16
N LEU A 304 26.32 -10.98 -1.29
CA LEU A 304 27.54 -11.72 -0.93
C LEU A 304 27.46 -12.22 0.52
N LEU A 305 27.13 -11.35 1.44
CA LEU A 305 27.03 -11.70 2.86
C LEU A 305 25.94 -12.75 3.12
N CYS A 306 24.78 -12.63 2.46
CA CYS A 306 23.68 -13.60 2.56
C CYS A 306 24.05 -14.97 1.98
N LEU A 307 24.79 -15.01 0.85
CA LEU A 307 25.26 -16.25 0.24
C LEU A 307 26.28 -16.97 1.13
N LEU A 308 27.19 -16.22 1.76
CA LEU A 308 28.21 -16.75 2.67
C LEU A 308 27.57 -17.26 3.97
N ASN A 309 26.81 -16.43 4.65
CA ASN A 309 26.18 -16.79 5.92
C ASN A 309 24.93 -15.97 6.20
N VAL A 310 23.76 -16.60 6.09
CA VAL A 310 22.46 -15.94 6.29
C VAL A 310 22.27 -15.39 7.70
N ARG A 311 22.80 -16.09 8.74
CA ARG A 311 22.70 -15.60 10.13
C ARG A 311 23.53 -14.35 10.32
N LEU A 312 24.75 -14.33 9.80
CA LEU A 312 25.62 -13.15 9.84
C LEU A 312 24.98 -11.99 9.06
N TYR A 313 24.42 -12.26 7.88
CA TYR A 313 23.65 -11.27 7.12
C TYR A 313 22.54 -10.62 7.96
N CYS A 314 21.73 -11.40 8.66
CA CYS A 314 20.67 -10.88 9.52
C CYS A 314 21.22 -10.02 10.66
N LEU A 315 22.28 -10.48 11.34
CA LEU A 315 22.90 -9.76 12.46
C LEU A 315 23.49 -8.40 12.01
N VAL A 316 24.20 -8.37 10.89
CA VAL A 316 24.78 -7.12 10.34
C VAL A 316 23.68 -6.11 9.97
N ASN A 317 22.59 -6.57 9.33
CA ASN A 317 21.50 -5.67 9.01
C ASN A 317 20.73 -5.18 10.24
N ASP A 318 20.56 -6.01 11.28
CA ASP A 318 19.95 -5.57 12.54
C ASP A 318 20.79 -4.49 13.24
N TRP A 319 22.10 -4.70 13.26
CA TRP A 319 23.01 -3.71 13.81
C TRP A 319 22.96 -2.39 13.03
N TYR A 320 22.97 -2.46 11.70
CA TYR A 320 22.87 -1.29 10.83
C TYR A 320 21.56 -0.50 11.02
N LYS A 321 20.40 -1.20 11.18
CA LYS A 321 19.11 -0.56 11.46
C LYS A 321 19.07 0.16 12.81
N LYS A 322 19.80 -0.33 13.82
CA LYS A 322 19.85 0.32 15.14
C LYS A 322 20.72 1.58 15.17
N MET A 323 21.57 1.77 14.18
CA MET A 323 22.47 2.93 14.09
C MET A 323 21.89 4.10 13.27
N ARG A 324 20.76 3.88 12.61
CA ARG A 324 20.00 4.88 11.89
C ARG A 324 18.80 5.35 12.70
#